data_e4d3979e57e25321f83b0211fe307428
#
_entry.id   e4d3979e57e25321f83b0211fe307428
#
_cell.length_a   1.000
_cell.length_b   1.000
_cell.length_c   1.000
_cell.angle_alpha   90.00
_cell.angle_beta   90.00
_cell.angle_gamma   90.00
#
_symmetry.space_group_name_H-M   'P 1'
#
loop_
_entity.id
_entity.type
_entity.pdbx_description
1 polymer ?
#
loop_
_entity_poly.entity_id
_entity_poly.type
_entity_poly.pdbx_seq_one_letter_code
_entity_poly.pdbx_strand_id
1 'polypeptide(L)'
;MAASKRTPIVEATGPAATPSIEDAGWLVSAPAAIVTGDLALEDESHYGKLLIHGRAGGTALTALGLSAPTEVGSSVGDGQRRAYRLRPDQLFISTAPGQEAATLAALVAAAGDELITVTDVTHGRAQLRVSGARAAEVLSRLCALDFHDAHFPNETARQTSVAKTTQLVIRDDLGDGRPSYRLIGARSLGAYLWTTLLEAARRS
;
A
#
# COMPACT_ATOMS: atom_id res chain seq x y z
N MET A 1 -16.62 -25.09 -7.25
CA MET A 1 -16.57 -23.65 -6.91
C MET A 1 -15.11 -23.27 -6.70
N ALA A 2 -14.58 -22.32 -7.45
CA ALA A 2 -13.24 -21.80 -7.18
C ALA A 2 -13.26 -21.09 -5.82
N ALA A 3 -12.24 -21.33 -4.97
CA ALA A 3 -12.10 -20.60 -3.71
C ALA A 3 -11.91 -19.11 -4.01
N SER A 4 -12.76 -18.25 -3.48
CA SER A 4 -12.60 -16.80 -3.61
C SER A 4 -11.37 -16.37 -2.82
N LYS A 5 -10.54 -15.52 -3.42
CA LYS A 5 -9.43 -14.87 -2.71
C LYS A 5 -10.00 -13.94 -1.62
N ARG A 6 -9.38 -13.90 -0.45
CA ARG A 6 -9.83 -13.08 0.67
C ARG A 6 -8.72 -12.20 1.20
N THR A 7 -9.07 -10.98 1.55
CA THR A 7 -8.14 -10.09 2.26
C THR A 7 -8.05 -10.47 3.74
N PRO A 8 -6.97 -10.08 4.44
CA PRO A 8 -6.82 -10.38 5.87
C PRO A 8 -7.84 -9.67 6.76
N ILE A 9 -8.49 -8.62 6.24
CA ILE A 9 -9.47 -7.83 6.99
C ILE A 9 -10.84 -8.53 7.01
N VAL A 10 -11.23 -9.14 5.89
CA VAL A 10 -12.49 -9.94 5.80
C VAL A 10 -12.49 -11.12 6.78
N GLU A 11 -11.31 -11.63 7.11
CA GLU A 11 -11.14 -12.73 8.06
C GLU A 11 -11.14 -12.25 9.52
N ALA A 12 -11.14 -10.94 9.77
CA ALA A 12 -11.20 -10.38 11.11
C ALA A 12 -12.56 -10.72 11.76
N THR A 13 -12.51 -11.21 12.99
CA THR A 13 -13.69 -11.56 13.78
C THR A 13 -13.95 -10.52 14.87
N GLY A 14 -15.19 -10.45 15.39
CA GLY A 14 -15.57 -9.56 16.49
C GLY A 14 -15.88 -8.13 16.03
N PRO A 15 -15.59 -7.11 16.86
CA PRO A 15 -15.96 -5.71 16.58
C PRO A 15 -15.32 -5.11 15.32
N ALA A 16 -14.27 -5.75 14.81
CA ALA A 16 -13.59 -5.34 13.58
C ALA A 16 -14.24 -5.95 12.32
N ALA A 17 -15.19 -6.86 12.46
CA ALA A 17 -15.86 -7.45 11.31
C ALA A 17 -16.66 -6.37 10.57
N THR A 18 -16.33 -6.19 9.30
CA THR A 18 -17.05 -5.31 8.37
C THR A 18 -17.75 -6.15 7.31
N PRO A 19 -18.86 -5.66 6.72
CA PRO A 19 -19.43 -6.30 5.54
C PRO A 19 -18.35 -6.50 4.47
N SER A 20 -18.42 -7.60 3.74
CA SER A 20 -17.51 -7.85 2.62
C SER A 20 -18.19 -7.52 1.30
N ILE A 21 -17.41 -7.03 0.37
CA ILE A 21 -17.80 -6.80 -1.03
C ILE A 21 -16.85 -7.57 -1.94
N GLU A 22 -17.28 -7.86 -3.16
CA GLU A 22 -16.40 -8.46 -4.17
C GLU A 22 -15.77 -7.36 -5.03
N ASP A 23 -14.45 -7.37 -5.13
CA ASP A 23 -13.69 -6.47 -5.99
C ASP A 23 -12.55 -7.23 -6.67
N ALA A 24 -12.48 -7.15 -8.00
CA ALA A 24 -11.46 -7.79 -8.85
C ALA A 24 -11.23 -9.28 -8.52
N GLY A 25 -12.27 -10.02 -8.17
CA GLY A 25 -12.21 -11.44 -7.80
C GLY A 25 -11.72 -11.71 -6.38
N TRP A 26 -11.70 -10.69 -5.53
CA TRP A 26 -11.40 -10.79 -4.11
C TRP A 26 -12.61 -10.42 -3.26
N LEU A 27 -12.75 -11.07 -2.12
CA LEU A 27 -13.57 -10.55 -1.04
C LEU A 27 -12.73 -9.57 -0.23
N VAL A 28 -13.14 -8.31 -0.22
CA VAL A 28 -12.53 -7.21 0.53
C VAL A 28 -13.51 -6.67 1.57
N SER A 29 -13.02 -6.06 2.62
CA SER A 29 -13.90 -5.37 3.56
C SER A 29 -14.50 -4.13 2.92
N ALA A 30 -15.79 -3.91 3.11
CA ALA A 30 -16.44 -2.68 2.68
C ALA A 30 -15.75 -1.46 3.36
N PRO A 31 -15.64 -0.33 2.65
CA PRO A 31 -15.08 0.88 3.23
C PRO A 31 -15.79 1.27 4.52
N ALA A 32 -15.02 1.58 5.56
CA ALA A 32 -15.56 2.11 6.81
C ALA A 32 -15.45 3.65 6.77
N ALA A 33 -16.56 4.32 6.53
CA ALA A 33 -16.65 5.75 6.81
C ALA A 33 -16.68 5.93 8.34
N ILE A 34 -15.60 6.48 8.91
CA ILE A 34 -15.49 6.65 10.35
C ILE A 34 -15.55 8.14 10.64
N VAL A 35 -16.61 8.51 11.37
CA VAL A 35 -16.77 9.85 11.95
C VAL A 35 -16.90 10.99 10.92
N THR A 36 -18.12 11.45 10.66
CA THR A 36 -18.49 12.73 10.03
C THR A 36 -18.05 13.02 8.59
N GLY A 37 -17.68 12.02 7.78
CA GLY A 37 -17.31 12.24 6.37
C GLY A 37 -15.87 12.73 6.15
N ASP A 38 -15.12 13.05 7.22
CA ASP A 38 -13.78 13.60 7.13
C ASP A 38 -12.66 12.55 7.19
N LEU A 39 -13.01 11.29 7.37
CA LEU A 39 -12.09 10.17 7.44
C LEU A 39 -12.70 8.91 6.84
N ALA A 40 -11.98 8.26 5.96
CA ALA A 40 -12.31 6.93 5.44
C ALA A 40 -11.17 5.94 5.71
N LEU A 41 -11.53 4.69 5.99
CA LEU A 41 -10.63 3.56 6.09
C LEU A 41 -11.07 2.50 5.09
N GLU A 42 -10.15 2.06 4.23
CA GLU A 42 -10.42 1.13 3.14
C GLU A 42 -9.43 -0.03 3.13
N ASP A 43 -9.92 -1.21 2.79
CA ASP A 43 -9.10 -2.42 2.61
C ASP A 43 -8.68 -2.52 1.14
N GLU A 44 -7.44 -2.16 0.86
CA GLU A 44 -6.82 -2.28 -0.46
C GLU A 44 -5.87 -3.49 -0.56
N SER A 45 -6.03 -4.50 0.30
CA SER A 45 -5.09 -5.65 0.32
C SER A 45 -5.09 -6.48 -0.96
N HIS A 46 -6.06 -6.30 -1.84
CA HIS A 46 -6.15 -6.92 -3.16
C HIS A 46 -5.36 -6.19 -4.26
N TYR A 47 -4.87 -4.96 -4.01
CA TYR A 47 -3.97 -4.26 -4.94
C TYR A 47 -2.67 -5.03 -5.11
N GLY A 48 -2.12 -5.04 -6.33
CA GLY A 48 -0.88 -5.74 -6.61
C GLY A 48 0.32 -5.08 -5.95
N LYS A 49 1.25 -5.91 -5.45
CA LYS A 49 2.46 -5.49 -4.74
C LYS A 49 3.63 -6.34 -5.17
N LEU A 50 4.62 -5.71 -5.78
CA LEU A 50 5.85 -6.38 -6.22
C LEU A 50 7.06 -5.75 -5.52
N LEU A 51 8.06 -6.58 -5.23
CA LEU A 51 9.35 -6.13 -4.75
C LEU A 51 10.42 -6.48 -5.79
N ILE A 52 11.28 -5.52 -6.10
CA ILE A 52 12.48 -5.73 -6.89
C ILE A 52 13.68 -5.56 -5.98
N HIS A 53 14.57 -6.54 -5.95
CA HIS A 53 15.87 -6.46 -5.31
C HIS A 53 16.97 -6.57 -6.35
N GLY A 54 18.00 -5.74 -6.21
CA GLY A 54 19.15 -5.66 -7.08
C GLY A 54 19.37 -4.26 -7.64
N ARG A 55 20.65 -3.90 -7.87
CA ARG A 55 21.03 -2.55 -8.31
C ARG A 55 20.48 -2.20 -9.68
N ALA A 56 20.40 -3.18 -10.58
CA ALA A 56 19.85 -3.03 -11.92
C ALA A 56 18.30 -3.01 -11.96
N GLY A 57 17.63 -3.13 -10.81
CA GLY A 57 16.17 -3.14 -10.75
C GLY A 57 15.51 -1.90 -11.36
N GLY A 58 16.19 -0.76 -11.32
CA GLY A 58 15.72 0.47 -11.98
C GLY A 58 15.65 0.37 -13.50
N THR A 59 16.55 -0.36 -14.13
CA THR A 59 16.57 -0.58 -15.58
C THR A 59 15.36 -1.43 -16.02
N ALA A 60 14.97 -2.42 -15.22
CA ALA A 60 13.80 -3.26 -15.52
C ALA A 60 12.48 -2.47 -15.59
N LEU A 61 12.38 -1.32 -14.91
CA LEU A 61 11.19 -0.46 -14.97
C LEU A 61 10.94 0.11 -16.36
N THR A 62 11.95 0.20 -17.24
CA THR A 62 11.78 0.69 -18.61
C THR A 62 10.83 -0.20 -19.42
N ALA A 63 10.72 -1.50 -19.10
CA ALA A 63 9.73 -2.40 -19.69
C ALA A 63 8.29 -2.02 -19.36
N LEU A 64 8.09 -1.23 -18.32
CA LEU A 64 6.77 -0.70 -17.94
C LEU A 64 6.58 0.74 -18.44
N GLY A 65 7.53 1.30 -19.20
CA GLY A 65 7.54 2.71 -19.59
C GLY A 65 7.84 3.68 -18.45
N LEU A 66 8.38 3.18 -17.34
CA LEU A 66 8.71 4.00 -16.16
C LEU A 66 10.21 4.23 -16.06
N SER A 67 10.60 5.43 -15.65
CA SER A 67 11.95 5.72 -15.18
C SER A 67 12.15 5.23 -13.74
N ALA A 68 13.39 5.03 -13.32
CA ALA A 68 13.66 4.68 -11.93
C ALA A 68 13.51 5.92 -11.02
N PRO A 69 12.83 5.81 -9.86
CA PRO A 69 12.87 6.85 -8.84
C PRO A 69 14.33 7.08 -8.40
N THR A 70 14.77 8.34 -8.28
CA THR A 70 16.19 8.69 -8.02
C THR A 70 16.55 8.60 -6.55
N GLU A 71 15.67 9.06 -5.66
CA GLU A 71 15.93 9.17 -4.23
C GLU A 71 15.14 8.14 -3.43
N VAL A 72 15.68 7.71 -2.28
CA VAL A 72 14.97 6.85 -1.34
C VAL A 72 13.72 7.60 -0.83
N GLY A 73 12.59 6.96 -0.97
CA GLY A 73 11.27 7.50 -0.64
C GLY A 73 10.57 8.20 -1.80
N SER A 74 11.23 8.50 -2.91
CA SER A 74 10.58 9.06 -4.10
C SER A 74 9.86 8.00 -4.93
N SER A 75 8.97 8.42 -5.82
CA SER A 75 8.24 7.54 -6.71
C SER A 75 8.12 8.06 -8.14
N VAL A 76 7.80 7.15 -9.05
CA VAL A 76 7.43 7.42 -10.45
C VAL A 76 6.25 6.49 -10.80
N GLY A 77 5.27 6.99 -11.53
CA GLY A 77 4.09 6.19 -11.90
C GLY A 77 3.43 6.63 -13.19
N ASP A 78 2.51 5.80 -13.71
CA ASP A 78 1.75 5.98 -14.95
C ASP A 78 0.22 6.06 -14.73
N GLY A 79 -0.21 6.18 -13.47
CA GLY A 79 -1.63 6.17 -13.08
C GLY A 79 -2.19 4.76 -12.80
N GLN A 80 -1.63 3.70 -13.37
CA GLN A 80 -2.00 2.30 -13.06
C GLN A 80 -0.99 1.60 -12.17
N ARG A 81 0.27 2.01 -12.27
CA ARG A 81 1.42 1.47 -11.53
C ARG A 81 2.23 2.61 -10.97
N ARG A 82 2.81 2.39 -9.79
CA ARG A 82 3.75 3.33 -9.19
C ARG A 82 4.90 2.58 -8.53
N ALA A 83 6.12 2.94 -8.89
CA ALA A 83 7.35 2.40 -8.33
C ALA A 83 7.90 3.37 -7.28
N TYR A 84 8.27 2.87 -6.12
CA TYR A 84 8.86 3.60 -5.01
C TYR A 84 10.26 3.07 -4.73
N ARG A 85 11.25 3.94 -4.56
CA ARG A 85 12.58 3.53 -4.12
C ARG A 85 12.63 3.40 -2.61
N LEU A 86 12.74 2.18 -2.09
CA LEU A 86 12.83 1.93 -0.65
C LEU A 86 14.28 1.95 -0.15
N ARG A 87 15.22 1.50 -1.00
CA ARG A 87 16.66 1.47 -0.75
C ARG A 87 17.41 1.63 -2.08
N PRO A 88 18.73 1.86 -2.08
CA PRO A 88 19.49 1.94 -3.32
C PRO A 88 19.33 0.73 -4.25
N ASP A 89 19.10 -0.45 -3.69
CA ASP A 89 18.96 -1.74 -4.36
C ASP A 89 17.56 -2.37 -4.21
N GLN A 90 16.56 -1.59 -3.75
CA GLN A 90 15.21 -2.11 -3.53
C GLN A 90 14.15 -1.14 -4.03
N LEU A 91 13.25 -1.67 -4.87
CA LEU A 91 12.04 -0.97 -5.34
C LEU A 91 10.79 -1.73 -4.88
N PHE A 92 9.76 -0.98 -4.56
CA PHE A 92 8.41 -1.48 -4.35
C PHE A 92 7.51 -0.96 -5.47
N ILE A 93 6.70 -1.84 -6.06
CA ILE A 93 5.74 -1.46 -7.11
C ILE A 93 4.34 -1.76 -6.60
N SER A 94 3.49 -0.74 -6.62
CA SER A 94 2.04 -0.89 -6.45
C SER A 94 1.37 -0.91 -7.82
N THR A 95 0.39 -1.80 -8.01
CA THR A 95 -0.42 -1.87 -9.23
C THR A 95 -1.91 -1.87 -8.91
N ALA A 96 -2.73 -1.50 -9.88
CA ALA A 96 -4.16 -1.77 -9.81
C ALA A 96 -4.43 -3.28 -9.61
N PRO A 97 -5.57 -3.67 -9.03
CA PRO A 97 -5.93 -5.07 -8.84
C PRO A 97 -5.90 -5.86 -10.16
N GLY A 98 -5.35 -7.07 -10.12
CA GLY A 98 -5.27 -7.96 -11.28
C GLY A 98 -4.14 -7.65 -12.29
N GLN A 99 -3.36 -6.59 -12.07
CA GLN A 99 -2.23 -6.21 -12.94
C GLN A 99 -0.89 -6.80 -12.47
N GLU A 100 -0.84 -7.44 -11.30
CA GLU A 100 0.39 -7.94 -10.69
C GLU A 100 1.10 -8.99 -11.56
N ALA A 101 0.37 -9.94 -12.12
CA ALA A 101 0.95 -11.03 -12.92
C ALA A 101 1.57 -10.51 -14.23
N ALA A 102 0.88 -9.63 -14.94
CA ALA A 102 1.38 -9.04 -16.18
C ALA A 102 2.59 -8.13 -15.91
N THR A 103 2.55 -7.35 -14.82
CA THR A 103 3.66 -6.50 -14.39
C THR A 103 4.88 -7.34 -14.00
N LEU A 104 4.69 -8.42 -13.23
CA LEU A 104 5.74 -9.37 -12.88
C LEU A 104 6.41 -9.96 -14.13
N ALA A 105 5.61 -10.46 -15.07
CA ALA A 105 6.13 -11.07 -16.29
C ALA A 105 6.97 -10.09 -17.11
N ALA A 106 6.51 -8.85 -17.28
CA ALA A 106 7.25 -7.82 -18.00
C ALA A 106 8.60 -7.49 -17.33
N LEU A 107 8.62 -7.35 -16.00
CA LEU A 107 9.82 -7.08 -15.23
C LEU A 107 10.84 -8.23 -15.28
N VAL A 108 10.37 -9.47 -15.16
CA VAL A 108 11.23 -10.67 -15.25
C VAL A 108 11.84 -10.79 -16.65
N ALA A 109 11.04 -10.55 -17.70
CA ALA A 109 11.54 -10.58 -19.08
C ALA A 109 12.60 -9.49 -19.33
N ALA A 110 12.42 -8.30 -18.75
CA ALA A 110 13.36 -7.18 -18.88
C ALA A 110 14.63 -7.35 -18.04
N ALA A 111 14.59 -8.19 -17.02
CA ALA A 111 15.76 -8.49 -16.19
C ALA A 111 16.91 -9.13 -16.99
N GLY A 112 16.57 -9.98 -17.97
CA GLY A 112 17.58 -10.68 -18.76
C GLY A 112 18.60 -11.43 -17.86
N ASP A 113 19.88 -11.18 -18.09
CA ASP A 113 20.99 -11.74 -17.30
C ASP A 113 21.38 -10.88 -16.08
N GLU A 114 20.65 -9.79 -15.82
CA GLU A 114 20.93 -8.91 -14.68
C GLU A 114 20.61 -9.59 -13.35
N LEU A 115 21.46 -9.36 -12.35
CA LEU A 115 21.27 -9.92 -11.01
C LEU A 115 20.19 -9.15 -10.24
N ILE A 116 18.95 -9.38 -10.60
CA ILE A 116 17.77 -8.84 -9.90
C ILE A 116 16.79 -9.95 -9.56
N THR A 117 16.02 -9.73 -8.51
CA THR A 117 14.91 -10.62 -8.13
C THR A 117 13.63 -9.80 -8.10
N VAL A 118 12.60 -10.28 -8.81
CA VAL A 118 11.26 -9.69 -8.76
C VAL A 118 10.32 -10.67 -8.06
N THR A 119 9.68 -10.23 -6.99
CA THR A 119 8.81 -11.07 -6.16
C THR A 119 7.42 -10.46 -6.06
N ASP A 120 6.39 -11.25 -6.37
CA ASP A 120 5.01 -10.91 -6.03
C ASP A 120 4.78 -11.14 -4.53
N VAL A 121 4.49 -10.06 -3.80
CA VAL A 121 4.19 -10.07 -2.36
C VAL A 121 2.73 -9.70 -2.07
N THR A 122 1.86 -9.68 -3.08
CA THR A 122 0.46 -9.28 -2.96
C THR A 122 -0.25 -10.05 -1.86
N HIS A 123 -0.17 -11.38 -1.89
CA HIS A 123 -0.80 -12.24 -0.89
C HIS A 123 -0.12 -12.23 0.48
N GLY A 124 1.14 -11.82 0.55
CA GLY A 124 1.92 -11.74 1.80
C GLY A 124 1.73 -10.44 2.58
N ARG A 125 1.01 -9.46 2.01
CA ARG A 125 0.87 -8.13 2.57
C ARG A 125 -0.60 -7.73 2.75
N ALA A 126 -0.91 -7.10 3.89
CA ALA A 126 -2.10 -6.30 4.06
C ALA A 126 -1.80 -4.88 3.56
N GLN A 127 -2.78 -4.23 2.95
CA GLN A 127 -2.72 -2.83 2.55
C GLN A 127 -4.01 -2.14 2.95
N LEU A 128 -3.90 -1.08 3.75
CA LEU A 128 -5.01 -0.27 4.21
C LEU A 128 -4.81 1.17 3.72
N ARG A 129 -5.88 1.79 3.27
CA ARG A 129 -5.91 3.23 2.96
C ARG A 129 -6.59 3.98 4.08
N VAL A 130 -5.98 5.05 4.53
CA VAL A 130 -6.55 6.04 5.46
C VAL A 130 -6.60 7.37 4.73
N SER A 131 -7.79 7.92 4.48
CA SER A 131 -7.95 9.14 3.69
C SER A 131 -8.92 10.13 4.33
N GLY A 132 -8.75 11.42 4.00
CA GLY A 132 -9.56 12.53 4.49
C GLY A 132 -8.77 13.54 5.31
N ALA A 133 -9.41 14.68 5.64
CA ALA A 133 -8.76 15.80 6.32
C ALA A 133 -8.10 15.40 7.67
N ARG A 134 -8.65 14.39 8.35
CA ARG A 134 -8.16 13.92 9.65
C ARG A 134 -7.19 12.73 9.57
N ALA A 135 -6.83 12.28 8.37
CA ALA A 135 -5.99 11.10 8.20
C ALA A 135 -4.61 11.26 8.87
N ALA A 136 -3.94 12.40 8.68
CA ALA A 136 -2.66 12.71 9.31
C ALA A 136 -2.75 12.77 10.86
N GLU A 137 -3.82 13.36 11.40
CA GLU A 137 -4.08 13.43 12.85
C GLU A 137 -4.21 12.03 13.45
N VAL A 138 -5.02 11.16 12.84
CA VAL A 138 -5.21 9.79 13.33
C VAL A 138 -3.90 8.99 13.28
N LEU A 139 -3.15 9.12 12.18
CA LEU A 139 -1.87 8.42 12.01
C LEU A 139 -0.80 8.91 12.99
N SER A 140 -0.75 10.21 13.32
CA SER A 140 0.23 10.77 14.26
C SER A 140 0.10 10.21 15.68
N ARG A 141 -1.04 9.64 16.05
CA ARG A 141 -1.26 8.95 17.33
C ARG A 141 -0.64 7.54 17.37
N LEU A 142 -0.40 6.96 16.20
CA LEU A 142 0.08 5.60 16.05
C LEU A 142 1.50 5.51 15.49
N CYS A 143 2.04 6.63 15.01
CA CYS A 143 3.31 6.70 14.30
C CYS A 143 4.03 8.00 14.66
N ALA A 144 5.34 7.91 14.87
CA ALA A 144 6.19 9.07 15.15
C ALA A 144 6.64 9.82 13.87
N LEU A 145 6.16 9.41 12.70
CA LEU A 145 6.43 10.10 11.45
C LEU A 145 5.76 11.48 11.48
N ASP A 146 6.48 12.50 11.02
CA ASP A 146 5.89 13.81 10.77
C ASP A 146 5.12 13.80 9.45
N PHE A 147 3.81 13.93 9.52
CA PHE A 147 2.89 13.91 8.38
C PHE A 147 2.68 15.29 7.74
N HIS A 148 3.44 16.32 8.17
CA HIS A 148 3.37 17.64 7.56
C HIS A 148 3.89 17.59 6.10
N ASP A 149 3.26 18.33 5.19
CA ASP A 149 3.54 18.31 3.75
C ASP A 149 5.01 18.57 3.41
N ALA A 150 5.69 19.42 4.17
CA ALA A 150 7.11 19.70 3.98
C ALA A 150 8.04 18.52 4.27
N HIS A 151 7.62 17.58 5.13
CA HIS A 151 8.44 16.45 5.58
C HIS A 151 7.99 15.13 4.99
N PHE A 152 6.72 15.02 4.62
CA PHE A 152 6.16 13.85 3.96
C PHE A 152 5.26 14.30 2.79
N PRO A 153 5.85 14.78 1.68
CA PRO A 153 5.09 15.26 0.51
C PRO A 153 4.34 14.12 -0.18
N ASN A 154 3.34 14.51 -1.00
CA ASN A 154 2.59 13.56 -1.81
C ASN A 154 3.52 12.71 -2.71
N GLU A 155 3.09 11.51 -3.06
CA GLU A 155 3.81 10.54 -3.89
C GLU A 155 5.15 10.06 -3.30
N THR A 156 5.29 10.12 -1.99
CA THR A 156 6.48 9.59 -1.28
C THR A 156 6.16 8.42 -0.39
N ALA A 157 7.20 7.66 -0.03
CA ALA A 157 7.12 6.49 0.82
C ALA A 157 8.13 6.53 1.96
N ARG A 158 7.77 5.97 3.12
CA ARG A 158 8.66 5.80 4.28
C ARG A 158 8.42 4.45 4.94
N GLN A 159 9.49 3.77 5.28
CA GLN A 159 9.40 2.58 6.13
C GLN A 159 9.53 3.00 7.60
N THR A 160 8.52 2.70 8.41
CA THR A 160 8.47 3.13 9.81
C THR A 160 7.62 2.17 10.65
N SER A 161 7.55 2.45 11.96
CA SER A 161 6.66 1.74 12.88
C SER A 161 5.32 2.47 12.98
N VAL A 162 4.23 1.77 12.68
CA VAL A 162 2.86 2.23 12.92
C VAL A 162 2.19 1.22 13.85
N ALA A 163 1.57 1.69 14.93
CA ALA A 163 0.93 0.82 15.92
C ALA A 163 1.87 -0.32 16.39
N LYS A 164 3.16 -0.01 16.61
CA LYS A 164 4.22 -0.97 17.00
C LYS A 164 4.51 -2.08 15.98
N THR A 165 4.07 -1.93 14.73
CA THR A 165 4.34 -2.87 13.64
C THR A 165 5.10 -2.18 12.51
N THR A 166 5.97 -2.92 11.81
CA THR A 166 6.70 -2.37 10.65
C THR A 166 5.75 -2.21 9.47
N GLN A 167 5.67 -0.99 8.96
CA GLN A 167 4.83 -0.63 7.81
C GLN A 167 5.65 0.15 6.77
N LEU A 168 5.32 -0.05 5.50
CA LEU A 168 5.60 0.90 4.46
C LEU A 168 4.42 1.88 4.43
N VAL A 169 4.67 3.14 4.74
CA VAL A 169 3.68 4.22 4.67
C VAL A 169 3.92 4.97 3.38
N ILE A 170 2.91 5.04 2.54
CA ILE A 170 2.92 5.78 1.28
C ILE A 170 1.92 6.92 1.40
N ARG A 171 2.31 8.14 1.09
CA ARG A 171 1.38 9.23 0.86
C ARG A 171 0.98 9.24 -0.62
N ASP A 172 -0.31 9.18 -0.87
CA ASP A 172 -0.90 9.14 -2.21
C ASP A 172 -2.27 9.82 -2.15
N ASP A 173 -2.24 11.16 -2.21
CA ASP A 173 -3.40 12.01 -2.03
C ASP A 173 -4.47 11.70 -3.09
N LEU A 174 -5.74 11.87 -2.71
CA LEU A 174 -6.86 11.61 -3.61
C LEU A 174 -6.89 12.64 -4.75
N GLY A 175 -7.55 12.29 -5.86
CA GLY A 175 -7.67 13.18 -7.02
C GLY A 175 -8.36 14.53 -6.74
N ASP A 176 -9.06 14.66 -5.62
CA ASP A 176 -9.65 15.90 -5.11
C ASP A 176 -8.72 16.67 -4.15
N GLY A 177 -7.48 16.20 -3.96
CA GLY A 177 -6.46 16.82 -3.13
C GLY A 177 -6.56 16.49 -1.63
N ARG A 178 -7.50 15.65 -1.21
CA ARG A 178 -7.56 15.22 0.20
C ARG A 178 -6.39 14.33 0.55
N PRO A 179 -5.75 14.51 1.73
CA PRO A 179 -4.67 13.65 2.18
C PRO A 179 -5.08 12.17 2.22
N SER A 180 -4.20 11.32 1.74
CA SER A 180 -4.42 9.87 1.73
C SER A 180 -3.12 9.11 1.94
N TYR A 181 -3.18 8.08 2.78
CA TYR A 181 -2.02 7.29 3.18
C TYR A 181 -2.34 5.80 3.04
N ARG A 182 -1.44 5.07 2.38
CA ARG A 182 -1.47 3.60 2.35
C ARG A 182 -0.50 3.04 3.38
N LEU A 183 -0.98 2.11 4.19
CA LEU A 183 -0.19 1.37 5.17
C LEU A 183 -0.04 -0.06 4.67
N ILE A 184 1.19 -0.49 4.42
CA ILE A 184 1.47 -1.81 3.84
C ILE A 184 2.39 -2.58 4.77
N GLY A 185 1.87 -3.67 5.32
CA GLY A 185 2.58 -4.48 6.30
C GLY A 185 2.35 -5.99 6.13
N ALA A 186 2.77 -6.78 7.10
CA ALA A 186 2.57 -8.22 7.06
C ALA A 186 1.07 -8.57 7.05
N ARG A 187 0.66 -9.53 6.21
CA ARG A 187 -0.73 -10.01 6.11
C ARG A 187 -1.31 -10.39 7.47
N SER A 188 -0.54 -11.10 8.28
CA SER A 188 -0.95 -11.58 9.60
C SER A 188 -1.30 -10.47 10.61
N LEU A 189 -0.86 -9.23 10.34
CA LEU A 189 -1.12 -8.06 11.19
C LEU A 189 -2.23 -7.16 10.64
N GLY A 190 -2.84 -7.52 9.51
CA GLY A 190 -3.85 -6.70 8.85
C GLY A 190 -5.05 -6.40 9.75
N ALA A 191 -5.66 -7.44 10.34
CA ALA A 191 -6.80 -7.29 11.25
C ALA A 191 -6.47 -6.47 12.50
N TYR A 192 -5.27 -6.66 13.07
CA TYR A 192 -4.79 -5.87 14.19
C TYR A 192 -4.67 -4.38 13.82
N LEU A 193 -4.04 -4.08 12.69
CA LEU A 193 -3.85 -2.70 12.24
C LEU A 193 -5.20 -2.03 11.94
N TRP A 194 -6.12 -2.77 11.29
CA TRP A 194 -7.49 -2.31 11.02
C TRP A 194 -8.20 -1.88 12.30
N THR A 195 -8.25 -2.78 13.30
CA THR A 195 -8.89 -2.50 14.58
C THR A 195 -8.26 -1.31 15.30
N THR A 196 -6.92 -1.22 15.30
CA THR A 196 -6.19 -0.14 15.95
C THR A 196 -6.47 1.22 15.29
N LEU A 197 -6.56 1.25 13.95
CA LEU A 197 -6.94 2.47 13.22
C LEU A 197 -8.37 2.90 13.53
N LEU A 198 -9.32 1.95 13.57
CA LEU A 198 -10.71 2.21 13.97
C LEU A 198 -10.79 2.82 15.38
N GLU A 199 -10.05 2.27 16.32
CA GLU A 199 -10.01 2.78 17.70
C GLU A 199 -9.38 4.18 17.79
N ALA A 200 -8.27 4.42 17.08
CA ALA A 200 -7.62 5.72 17.03
C ALA A 200 -8.55 6.79 16.42
N ALA A 201 -9.28 6.43 15.37
CA ALA A 201 -10.24 7.30 14.70
C ALA A 201 -11.43 7.70 15.59
N ARG A 202 -11.90 6.80 16.47
CA ARG A 202 -13.01 7.07 17.40
C ARG A 202 -12.64 7.98 18.58
N ARG A 203 -11.35 8.05 18.89
CA ARG A 203 -10.83 8.88 20.02
C ARG A 203 -10.43 10.29 19.60
N SER A 204 -10.63 10.61 18.35
CA SER A 204 -10.24 11.88 17.76
C SER A 204 -11.40 12.89 17.69
#